data_fb09e446eca8f5a31f556e77f74c7b35
#
_entry.id   fb09e446eca8f5a31f556e77f74c7b35
#
_cell.length_a   1.000
_cell.length_b   1.000
_cell.length_c   1.000
_cell.angle_alpha   90.00
_cell.angle_beta   90.00
_cell.angle_gamma   90.00
#
_symmetry.space_group_name_H-M   'P 1'
#
loop_
_entity.id
_entity.type
_entity.pdbx_description
1 polymer ?
#
loop_
_entity_poly.entity_id
_entity_poly.type
_entity_poly.pdbx_seq_one_letter_code
_entity_poly.pdbx_strand_id
1 'polypeptide(L)'
;MNNTDLKTQLIADFKTAEGRMNGEAKSAVHQIRQQALERFDKLGFPTIRHEEWKYSNVKNLVNQAFEFNAVTDFSAKDLEEMPIPNLEGNILYFINGIYNAALSSIVSPASELQIMTFAEAAKNQPALIEQYFNKYSDYQDNAFTALNTAFAQNGIFVHVPDNTVVEQPIIIRFINDARTLNVAAQPRNLIVVGKHSEVQIAEAFRSLGENASFTNTVTEFVIAEEANVHYYKVQNESEKSYHVGTTSVLQAGKSVFTANTVTANGGFVRNNLNIKIDGEYAEANMFGLYIPNGKQHVDNHTVVDHAKPNSNSNELYKGILKGKSTGVFNGKIFVREDAQKTNAFQSCKNVLLSEDASMNTKPQLEIWADDVKCSHGTTTGQLNDDALFYMQARGISKDTARALLTLAFAQDVIDKFEIVAIKEYLQELITEKIYQD
;
A
#
# COMPACT_ATOMS: atom_id res chain seq x y z
N MET A 1 -29.44 19.84 -0.88
CA MET A 1 -28.94 18.45 -0.77
C MET A 1 -28.59 18.25 0.69
N ASN A 2 -29.19 17.27 1.37
CA ASN A 2 -28.86 16.98 2.77
C ASN A 2 -27.40 16.52 2.81
N ASN A 3 -26.58 17.29 3.50
CA ASN A 3 -25.15 17.00 3.69
C ASN A 3 -25.03 15.85 4.71
N THR A 4 -25.37 14.63 4.27
CA THR A 4 -25.19 13.44 5.10
C THR A 4 -23.69 13.17 5.17
N ASP A 5 -23.14 13.18 6.36
CA ASP A 5 -21.74 12.83 6.60
C ASP A 5 -21.42 11.43 6.04
N LEU A 6 -20.24 11.27 5.42
CA LEU A 6 -19.80 10.00 4.81
C LEU A 6 -19.92 8.82 5.78
N LYS A 7 -19.65 9.02 7.07
CA LYS A 7 -19.81 7.98 8.09
C LYS A 7 -21.26 7.49 8.17
N THR A 8 -22.22 8.41 8.22
CA THR A 8 -23.65 8.10 8.29
C THR A 8 -24.12 7.36 7.03
N GLN A 9 -23.64 7.80 5.84
CA GLN A 9 -23.91 7.11 4.58
C GLN A 9 -23.39 5.66 4.64
N LEU A 10 -22.14 5.43 5.00
CA LEU A 10 -21.54 4.10 5.05
C LEU A 10 -22.26 3.13 5.98
N ILE A 11 -22.68 3.59 7.17
CA ILE A 11 -23.44 2.77 8.11
C ILE A 11 -24.82 2.39 7.52
N ALA A 12 -25.47 3.32 6.83
CA ALA A 12 -26.76 3.06 6.18
C ALA A 12 -26.61 2.08 5.01
N ASP A 13 -25.55 2.23 4.20
CA ASP A 13 -25.25 1.35 3.06
C ASP A 13 -24.96 -0.08 3.51
N PHE A 14 -24.20 -0.26 4.59
CA PHE A 14 -23.96 -1.58 5.18
C PHE A 14 -25.25 -2.26 5.62
N LYS A 15 -26.11 -1.57 6.38
CA LYS A 15 -27.40 -2.11 6.85
C LYS A 15 -28.33 -2.48 5.69
N THR A 16 -28.30 -1.68 4.61
CA THR A 16 -29.06 -1.96 3.40
C THR A 16 -28.55 -3.21 2.69
N ALA A 17 -27.23 -3.35 2.57
CA ALA A 17 -26.62 -4.54 1.98
C ALA A 17 -26.88 -5.79 2.82
N GLU A 18 -26.77 -5.69 4.15
CA GLU A 18 -27.04 -6.77 5.09
C GLU A 18 -28.49 -7.27 4.98
N GLY A 19 -29.47 -6.39 4.86
CA GLY A 19 -30.89 -6.73 4.67
C GLY A 19 -31.19 -7.51 3.39
N ARG A 20 -30.25 -7.52 2.43
CA ARG A 20 -30.35 -8.30 1.17
C ARG A 20 -29.59 -9.62 1.23
N MET A 21 -28.82 -9.87 2.31
CA MET A 21 -28.05 -11.11 2.47
C MET A 21 -28.97 -12.27 2.88
N ASN A 22 -29.01 -13.32 2.07
CA ASN A 22 -29.61 -14.59 2.42
C ASN A 22 -28.64 -15.37 3.35
N GLY A 23 -28.76 -16.60 3.65
CA GLY A 23 -28.02 -17.45 4.61
C GLY A 23 -26.56 -17.08 5.01
N GLU A 24 -25.85 -16.27 4.23
CA GLU A 24 -24.50 -15.76 4.51
C GLU A 24 -24.42 -14.85 5.74
N ALA A 25 -25.55 -14.27 6.17
CA ALA A 25 -25.65 -13.44 7.36
C ALA A 25 -25.24 -14.16 8.68
N LYS A 26 -25.15 -15.48 8.67
CA LYS A 26 -24.73 -16.30 9.83
C LYS A 26 -23.27 -16.76 9.77
N SER A 27 -22.52 -16.41 8.74
CA SER A 27 -21.12 -16.83 8.60
C SER A 27 -20.23 -16.15 9.65
N ALA A 28 -19.14 -16.81 10.05
CA ALA A 28 -18.13 -16.24 10.95
C ALA A 28 -17.51 -14.93 10.36
N VAL A 29 -17.31 -14.89 9.06
CA VAL A 29 -16.82 -13.69 8.35
C VAL A 29 -17.81 -12.53 8.52
N HIS A 30 -19.13 -12.80 8.38
CA HIS A 30 -20.13 -11.73 8.53
C HIS A 30 -20.22 -11.21 9.98
N GLN A 31 -20.06 -12.07 10.98
CA GLN A 31 -19.98 -11.64 12.39
C GLN A 31 -18.78 -10.69 12.62
N ILE A 32 -17.63 -11.00 12.03
CA ILE A 32 -16.45 -10.12 12.07
C ILE A 32 -16.76 -8.76 11.40
N ARG A 33 -17.47 -8.78 10.26
CA ARG A 33 -17.88 -7.56 9.55
C ARG A 33 -18.82 -6.69 10.40
N GLN A 34 -19.79 -7.27 11.09
CA GLN A 34 -20.68 -6.56 12.00
C GLN A 34 -19.90 -5.91 13.16
N GLN A 35 -19.02 -6.66 13.81
CA GLN A 35 -18.16 -6.14 14.89
C GLN A 35 -17.25 -5.00 14.40
N ALA A 36 -16.72 -5.12 13.20
CA ALA A 36 -15.89 -4.10 12.59
C ALA A 36 -16.68 -2.82 12.29
N LEU A 37 -17.95 -2.95 11.82
CA LEU A 37 -18.83 -1.79 11.63
C LEU A 37 -19.15 -1.08 12.96
N GLU A 38 -19.47 -1.84 14.00
CA GLU A 38 -19.68 -1.27 15.34
C GLU A 38 -18.43 -0.55 15.85
N ARG A 39 -17.25 -1.11 15.55
CA ARG A 39 -16.00 -0.48 15.94
C ARG A 39 -15.74 0.79 15.15
N PHE A 40 -15.95 0.78 13.83
CA PHE A 40 -15.89 1.98 13.00
C PHE A 40 -16.85 3.06 13.48
N ASP A 41 -18.09 2.69 13.83
CA ASP A 41 -19.06 3.64 14.35
C ASP A 41 -18.60 4.29 15.67
N LYS A 42 -17.96 3.55 16.56
CA LYS A 42 -17.39 4.09 17.81
C LYS A 42 -16.18 4.98 17.56
N LEU A 43 -15.27 4.58 16.69
CA LEU A 43 -14.03 5.32 16.39
C LEU A 43 -14.33 6.59 15.58
N GLY A 44 -15.17 6.49 14.54
CA GLY A 44 -15.34 7.51 13.53
C GLY A 44 -14.08 7.76 12.72
N PHE A 45 -14.12 8.66 11.75
CA PHE A 45 -12.93 9.05 11.01
C PHE A 45 -11.93 9.80 11.91
N PRO A 46 -10.62 9.54 11.75
CA PRO A 46 -9.61 10.21 12.55
C PRO A 46 -9.52 11.70 12.22
N THR A 47 -9.02 12.46 13.18
CA THR A 47 -8.74 13.89 13.05
C THR A 47 -7.29 14.18 13.42
N ILE A 48 -6.79 15.37 13.13
CA ILE A 48 -5.46 15.82 13.52
C ILE A 48 -5.19 15.83 15.04
N ARG A 49 -6.21 15.54 15.87
CA ARG A 49 -6.06 15.38 17.32
C ARG A 49 -5.55 13.98 17.72
N HIS A 50 -5.69 13.01 16.83
CA HIS A 50 -5.14 11.68 17.00
C HIS A 50 -3.64 11.71 16.63
N GLU A 51 -2.78 11.21 17.51
CA GLU A 51 -1.32 11.29 17.35
C GLU A 51 -0.85 10.75 15.99
N GLU A 52 -1.38 9.60 15.56
CA GLU A 52 -1.03 8.97 14.28
C GLU A 52 -1.55 9.74 13.05
N TRP A 53 -2.40 10.74 13.25
CA TRP A 53 -3.00 11.57 12.19
C TRP A 53 -2.67 13.06 12.32
N LYS A 54 -1.76 13.41 13.21
CA LYS A 54 -1.41 14.80 13.54
C LYS A 54 -1.06 15.65 12.32
N TYR A 55 -0.41 15.05 11.33
CA TYR A 55 0.02 15.72 10.11
C TYR A 55 -0.89 15.45 8.91
N SER A 56 -1.91 14.61 9.04
CA SER A 56 -2.74 14.10 7.94
C SER A 56 -4.23 14.32 8.20
N ASN A 57 -4.82 15.26 7.48
CA ASN A 57 -6.21 15.69 7.69
C ASN A 57 -7.13 15.09 6.63
N VAL A 58 -8.07 14.25 7.06
CA VAL A 58 -9.07 13.59 6.18
C VAL A 58 -10.37 14.35 6.05
N LYS A 59 -10.46 15.60 6.54
CA LYS A 59 -11.70 16.39 6.51
C LYS A 59 -12.29 16.52 5.09
N ASN A 60 -11.44 16.71 4.09
CA ASN A 60 -11.88 16.86 2.70
C ASN A 60 -12.46 15.55 2.14
N LEU A 61 -11.94 14.41 2.54
CA LEU A 61 -12.49 13.08 2.22
C LEU A 61 -13.89 12.92 2.84
N VAL A 62 -14.00 13.17 4.15
CA VAL A 62 -15.23 12.93 4.92
C VAL A 62 -16.40 13.81 4.47
N ASN A 63 -16.11 14.97 3.89
CA ASN A 63 -17.10 15.90 3.38
C ASN A 63 -17.58 15.62 1.94
N GLN A 64 -17.18 14.48 1.35
CA GLN A 64 -17.61 14.08 0.01
C GLN A 64 -18.53 12.87 0.08
N ALA A 65 -19.41 12.77 -0.90
CA ALA A 65 -20.21 11.58 -1.15
C ALA A 65 -19.55 10.75 -2.26
N PHE A 66 -19.57 9.43 -2.10
CA PHE A 66 -19.01 8.48 -3.05
C PHE A 66 -20.01 7.37 -3.35
N GLU A 67 -19.96 6.85 -4.58
CA GLU A 67 -20.63 5.61 -4.96
C GLU A 67 -19.66 4.44 -4.77
N PHE A 68 -20.03 3.50 -3.91
CA PHE A 68 -19.23 2.31 -3.65
C PHE A 68 -19.55 1.21 -4.65
N ASN A 69 -18.51 0.54 -5.17
CA ASN A 69 -18.65 -0.53 -6.16
C ASN A 69 -19.48 -0.10 -7.38
N ALA A 70 -19.25 1.11 -7.85
CA ALA A 70 -19.95 1.66 -9.01
C ALA A 70 -19.64 0.84 -10.26
N VAL A 71 -20.69 0.41 -10.95
CA VAL A 71 -20.56 -0.26 -12.24
C VAL A 71 -20.47 0.82 -13.33
N THR A 72 -19.43 0.74 -14.15
CA THR A 72 -19.18 1.65 -15.26
C THR A 72 -19.02 0.86 -16.58
N ASP A 73 -18.95 1.56 -17.69
CA ASP A 73 -18.72 1.01 -19.03
C ASP A 73 -17.23 0.76 -19.33
N PHE A 74 -16.41 0.60 -18.30
CA PHE A 74 -14.97 0.35 -18.43
C PHE A 74 -14.69 -0.90 -19.26
N SER A 75 -13.78 -0.78 -20.21
CA SER A 75 -13.49 -1.80 -21.21
C SER A 75 -11.98 -1.97 -21.45
N ALA A 76 -11.61 -2.95 -22.26
CA ALA A 76 -10.23 -3.17 -22.67
C ALA A 76 -9.61 -1.94 -23.39
N LYS A 77 -10.43 -1.15 -24.10
CA LYS A 77 -9.96 0.08 -24.74
C LYS A 77 -9.45 1.12 -23.75
N ASP A 78 -10.09 1.21 -22.58
CA ASP A 78 -9.68 2.17 -21.54
C ASP A 78 -8.30 1.83 -20.93
N LEU A 79 -7.86 0.56 -21.05
CA LEU A 79 -6.52 0.15 -20.64
C LEU A 79 -5.41 0.71 -21.54
N GLU A 80 -5.73 1.05 -22.80
CA GLU A 80 -4.78 1.66 -23.73
C GLU A 80 -4.34 3.06 -23.27
N GLU A 81 -5.14 3.74 -22.44
CA GLU A 81 -4.81 5.04 -21.86
C GLU A 81 -3.87 4.94 -20.64
N MET A 82 -3.67 3.74 -20.10
CA MET A 82 -2.81 3.51 -18.94
C MET A 82 -2.00 2.21 -19.07
N PRO A 83 -1.20 2.08 -20.14
CA PRO A 83 -0.44 0.89 -20.38
C PRO A 83 0.67 0.71 -19.32
N ILE A 84 1.02 -0.55 -19.06
CA ILE A 84 2.32 -0.95 -18.57
C ILE A 84 2.87 -1.87 -19.65
N PRO A 85 3.80 -1.37 -20.48
CA PRO A 85 4.32 -2.15 -21.60
C PRO A 85 4.96 -3.47 -21.14
N ASN A 86 4.82 -4.52 -21.95
CA ASN A 86 5.44 -5.83 -21.70
C ASN A 86 5.06 -6.47 -20.35
N LEU A 87 3.87 -6.13 -19.81
CA LEU A 87 3.40 -6.70 -18.55
C LEU A 87 2.93 -8.13 -18.79
N GLU A 88 3.64 -9.08 -18.21
CA GLU A 88 3.33 -10.52 -18.24
C GLU A 88 3.12 -11.06 -16.84
N GLY A 89 2.32 -12.12 -16.69
CA GLY A 89 2.05 -12.78 -15.42
C GLY A 89 0.56 -13.07 -15.17
N ASN A 90 0.23 -13.30 -13.91
CA ASN A 90 -1.14 -13.45 -13.45
C ASN A 90 -1.73 -12.05 -13.22
N ILE A 91 -2.49 -11.53 -14.18
CA ILE A 91 -2.97 -10.14 -14.16
C ILE A 91 -4.44 -10.11 -13.79
N LEU A 92 -4.77 -9.39 -12.73
CA LEU A 92 -6.10 -9.26 -12.17
C LEU A 92 -6.54 -7.81 -12.21
N TYR A 93 -7.75 -7.56 -12.70
CA TYR A 93 -8.32 -6.21 -12.78
C TYR A 93 -9.49 -6.06 -11.83
N PHE A 94 -9.45 -5.00 -11.05
CA PHE A 94 -10.56 -4.54 -10.21
C PHE A 94 -10.95 -3.13 -10.65
N ILE A 95 -12.19 -2.97 -11.09
CA ILE A 95 -12.73 -1.67 -11.51
C ILE A 95 -13.71 -1.20 -10.43
N ASN A 96 -13.44 -0.05 -9.82
CA ASN A 96 -14.20 0.48 -8.68
C ASN A 96 -14.37 -0.55 -7.55
N GLY A 97 -13.36 -1.39 -7.32
CA GLY A 97 -13.37 -2.45 -6.32
C GLY A 97 -14.03 -3.76 -6.77
N ILE A 98 -14.60 -3.84 -7.96
CA ILE A 98 -15.24 -5.05 -8.50
C ILE A 98 -14.25 -5.81 -9.39
N TYR A 99 -14.09 -7.12 -9.14
CA TYR A 99 -13.27 -7.99 -9.98
C TYR A 99 -13.84 -8.09 -11.40
N ASN A 100 -12.98 -7.87 -12.40
CA ASN A 100 -13.34 -7.99 -13.81
C ASN A 100 -12.66 -9.20 -14.44
N ALA A 101 -13.38 -10.32 -14.48
CA ALA A 101 -12.88 -11.58 -15.02
C ALA A 101 -12.57 -11.52 -16.53
N ALA A 102 -13.29 -10.68 -17.29
CA ALA A 102 -13.09 -10.57 -18.74
C ALA A 102 -11.77 -9.90 -19.13
N LEU A 103 -11.26 -9.02 -18.25
CA LEU A 103 -9.97 -8.35 -18.44
C LEU A 103 -8.82 -9.11 -17.77
N SER A 104 -9.11 -10.02 -16.84
CA SER A 104 -8.12 -10.72 -16.03
C SER A 104 -7.61 -11.99 -16.71
N SER A 105 -6.35 -12.34 -16.44
CA SER A 105 -5.71 -13.55 -16.93
C SER A 105 -4.88 -14.20 -15.85
N ILE A 106 -5.08 -15.47 -15.58
CA ILE A 106 -4.27 -16.29 -14.67
C ILE A 106 -3.57 -17.34 -15.52
N VAL A 107 -2.25 -17.31 -15.55
CA VAL A 107 -1.42 -18.18 -16.40
C VAL A 107 -0.72 -19.28 -15.60
N SER A 108 -0.53 -19.09 -14.29
CA SER A 108 0.06 -20.12 -13.41
C SER A 108 -0.91 -21.29 -13.22
N PRO A 109 -0.43 -22.54 -13.17
CA PRO A 109 -1.27 -23.70 -12.92
C PRO A 109 -1.82 -23.70 -11.49
N ALA A 110 -3.02 -24.25 -11.30
CA ALA A 110 -3.69 -24.31 -9.99
C ALA A 110 -2.92 -25.14 -8.93
N SER A 111 -1.95 -25.95 -9.34
CA SER A 111 -1.04 -26.68 -8.44
C SER A 111 0.02 -25.77 -7.81
N GLU A 112 0.36 -24.67 -8.46
CA GLU A 112 1.37 -23.71 -7.98
C GLU A 112 0.73 -22.51 -7.29
N LEU A 113 -0.47 -22.12 -7.73
CA LEU A 113 -1.10 -20.89 -7.29
C LEU A 113 -2.61 -21.00 -7.32
N GLN A 114 -3.23 -20.73 -6.17
CA GLN A 114 -4.68 -20.60 -6.08
C GLN A 114 -5.04 -19.13 -5.92
N ILE A 115 -5.75 -18.59 -6.90
CA ILE A 115 -6.28 -17.23 -6.88
C ILE A 115 -7.80 -17.31 -7.01
N MET A 116 -8.51 -16.61 -6.13
CA MET A 116 -9.96 -16.47 -6.19
C MET A 116 -10.39 -15.13 -5.57
N THR A 117 -11.57 -14.67 -5.88
CA THR A 117 -12.13 -13.52 -5.17
C THR A 117 -12.28 -13.84 -3.68
N PHE A 118 -12.23 -12.81 -2.84
CA PHE A 118 -12.38 -12.99 -1.40
C PHE A 118 -13.75 -13.67 -1.05
N ALA A 119 -14.81 -13.31 -1.77
CA ALA A 119 -16.13 -13.90 -1.59
C ALA A 119 -16.15 -15.40 -1.96
N GLU A 120 -15.50 -15.80 -3.05
CA GLU A 120 -15.35 -17.21 -3.43
C GLU A 120 -14.53 -17.99 -2.41
N ALA A 121 -13.44 -17.40 -1.90
CA ALA A 121 -12.62 -18.02 -0.86
C ALA A 121 -13.39 -18.23 0.44
N ALA A 122 -14.17 -17.25 0.88
CA ALA A 122 -15.01 -17.37 2.07
C ALA A 122 -16.04 -18.51 1.95
N LYS A 123 -16.50 -18.82 0.74
CA LYS A 123 -17.42 -19.90 0.46
C LYS A 123 -16.73 -21.25 0.29
N ASN A 124 -15.64 -21.29 -0.48
CA ASN A 124 -15.00 -22.53 -0.94
C ASN A 124 -13.89 -23.00 -0.01
N GLN A 125 -13.29 -22.09 0.77
CA GLN A 125 -12.18 -22.36 1.69
C GLN A 125 -12.41 -21.71 3.07
N PRO A 126 -13.57 -21.90 3.71
CA PRO A 126 -13.94 -21.23 4.94
C PRO A 126 -12.93 -21.44 6.07
N ALA A 127 -12.33 -22.63 6.17
CA ALA A 127 -11.34 -22.94 7.20
C ALA A 127 -10.08 -22.06 7.09
N LEU A 128 -9.56 -21.82 5.89
CA LEU A 128 -8.40 -20.93 5.69
C LEU A 128 -8.77 -19.48 5.97
N ILE A 129 -9.94 -19.04 5.53
CA ILE A 129 -10.40 -17.69 5.81
C ILE A 129 -10.60 -17.49 7.33
N GLU A 130 -11.24 -18.41 8.04
CA GLU A 130 -11.41 -18.33 9.49
C GLU A 130 -10.08 -18.37 10.25
N GLN A 131 -9.09 -19.09 9.74
CA GLN A 131 -7.75 -19.18 10.32
C GLN A 131 -6.98 -17.87 10.20
N TYR A 132 -7.06 -17.17 9.06
CA TYR A 132 -6.14 -16.08 8.74
C TYR A 132 -6.81 -14.71 8.61
N PHE A 133 -8.08 -14.63 8.20
CA PHE A 133 -8.76 -13.38 7.99
C PHE A 133 -8.84 -12.55 9.26
N ASN A 134 -8.39 -11.31 9.16
CA ASN A 134 -8.45 -10.32 10.23
C ASN A 134 -7.72 -10.75 11.53
N LYS A 135 -6.64 -11.51 11.38
CA LYS A 135 -5.81 -11.93 12.53
C LYS A 135 -4.62 -11.01 12.75
N TYR A 136 -4.17 -10.33 11.72
CA TYR A 136 -2.94 -9.54 11.73
C TYR A 136 -3.19 -8.07 11.39
N SER A 137 -4.35 -7.74 10.86
CA SER A 137 -4.77 -6.38 10.58
C SER A 137 -5.67 -5.88 11.70
N ASP A 138 -5.12 -5.06 12.58
CA ASP A 138 -5.86 -4.55 13.74
C ASP A 138 -6.91 -3.52 13.32
N TYR A 139 -8.17 -3.87 13.53
CA TYR A 139 -9.29 -2.96 13.33
C TYR A 139 -9.80 -2.31 14.63
N GLN A 140 -9.21 -2.69 15.78
CA GLN A 140 -9.69 -2.19 17.05
C GLN A 140 -9.36 -0.70 17.24
N ASP A 141 -8.20 -0.28 16.78
CA ASP A 141 -7.72 1.09 16.93
C ASP A 141 -7.54 1.86 15.61
N ASN A 142 -7.85 1.22 14.48
CA ASN A 142 -7.76 1.83 13.15
C ASN A 142 -9.12 1.89 12.46
N ALA A 143 -9.68 3.09 12.36
CA ALA A 143 -11.00 3.32 11.77
C ALA A 143 -11.11 2.91 10.29
N PHE A 144 -10.05 3.12 9.50
CA PHE A 144 -10.05 2.74 8.09
C PHE A 144 -9.95 1.22 7.91
N THR A 145 -9.17 0.54 8.75
CA THR A 145 -9.15 -0.93 8.78
C THR A 145 -10.49 -1.49 9.24
N ALA A 146 -11.13 -0.88 10.27
CA ALA A 146 -12.46 -1.27 10.72
C ALA A 146 -13.50 -1.11 9.60
N LEU A 147 -13.47 0.03 8.90
CA LEU A 147 -14.34 0.29 7.76
C LEU A 147 -14.13 -0.73 6.64
N ASN A 148 -12.88 -1.00 6.23
CA ASN A 148 -12.59 -1.99 5.19
C ASN A 148 -13.04 -3.39 5.62
N THR A 149 -12.77 -3.78 6.88
CA THR A 149 -13.21 -5.09 7.41
C THR A 149 -14.72 -5.24 7.40
N ALA A 150 -15.48 -4.19 7.73
CA ALA A 150 -16.94 -4.21 7.65
C ALA A 150 -17.43 -4.49 6.21
N PHE A 151 -16.78 -3.91 5.21
CA PHE A 151 -17.14 -4.05 3.80
C PHE A 151 -16.35 -5.15 3.07
N ALA A 152 -15.66 -6.05 3.76
CA ALA A 152 -14.84 -7.11 3.18
C ALA A 152 -15.68 -8.12 2.38
N GLN A 153 -15.93 -7.83 1.11
CA GLN A 153 -16.58 -8.70 0.12
C GLN A 153 -15.78 -8.75 -1.18
N ASN A 154 -15.17 -7.63 -1.54
CA ASN A 154 -14.37 -7.49 -2.75
C ASN A 154 -12.87 -7.56 -2.40
N GLY A 155 -12.08 -8.05 -3.35
CA GLY A 155 -10.67 -8.28 -3.20
C GLY A 155 -10.29 -9.70 -3.56
N ILE A 156 -9.10 -10.11 -3.17
CA ILE A 156 -8.52 -11.37 -3.63
C ILE A 156 -8.03 -12.22 -2.45
N PHE A 157 -8.18 -13.51 -2.59
CA PHE A 157 -7.49 -14.52 -1.81
C PHE A 157 -6.44 -15.19 -2.69
N VAL A 158 -5.21 -15.24 -2.20
CA VAL A 158 -4.08 -15.91 -2.84
C VAL A 158 -3.53 -16.95 -1.88
N HIS A 159 -3.38 -18.18 -2.35
CA HIS A 159 -2.69 -19.22 -1.62
C HIS A 159 -1.59 -19.85 -2.48
N VAL A 160 -0.36 -19.79 -2.00
CA VAL A 160 0.82 -20.45 -2.56
C VAL A 160 1.09 -21.67 -1.69
N PRO A 161 1.02 -22.91 -2.21
CA PRO A 161 1.31 -24.12 -1.45
C PRO A 161 2.76 -24.19 -0.97
N ASP A 162 3.06 -25.07 -0.01
CA ASP A 162 4.43 -25.33 0.44
C ASP A 162 5.32 -25.82 -0.72
N ASN A 163 6.61 -25.47 -0.68
CA ASN A 163 7.65 -25.86 -1.64
C ASN A 163 7.33 -25.45 -3.09
N THR A 164 6.76 -24.27 -3.26
CA THR A 164 6.34 -23.77 -4.57
C THR A 164 7.06 -22.47 -4.92
N VAL A 165 7.67 -22.41 -6.10
CA VAL A 165 8.18 -21.19 -6.71
C VAL A 165 7.18 -20.75 -7.77
N VAL A 166 6.53 -19.61 -7.55
CA VAL A 166 5.61 -19.01 -8.53
C VAL A 166 6.41 -18.16 -9.50
N GLU A 167 6.70 -18.72 -10.68
CA GLU A 167 7.56 -18.04 -11.67
C GLU A 167 6.92 -16.79 -12.25
N GLN A 168 5.60 -16.81 -12.44
CA GLN A 168 4.86 -15.69 -13.02
C GLN A 168 4.34 -14.76 -11.93
N PRO A 169 4.71 -13.47 -11.92
CA PRO A 169 4.28 -12.54 -10.88
C PRO A 169 2.76 -12.39 -10.86
N ILE A 170 2.22 -12.07 -9.68
CA ILE A 170 0.81 -11.72 -9.51
C ILE A 170 0.70 -10.20 -9.54
N ILE A 171 -0.08 -9.68 -10.47
CA ILE A 171 -0.25 -8.25 -10.69
C ILE A 171 -1.72 -7.89 -10.54
N ILE A 172 -2.05 -7.15 -9.49
CA ILE A 172 -3.41 -6.72 -9.20
C ILE A 172 -3.53 -5.25 -9.59
N ARG A 173 -4.32 -4.95 -10.60
CA ARG A 173 -4.58 -3.61 -11.07
C ARG A 173 -5.91 -3.10 -10.52
N PHE A 174 -5.85 -2.19 -9.57
CA PHE A 174 -6.99 -1.47 -9.01
C PHE A 174 -7.19 -0.16 -9.77
N ILE A 175 -8.32 -0.02 -10.46
CA ILE A 175 -8.62 1.14 -11.29
C ILE A 175 -9.93 1.78 -10.78
N ASN A 176 -9.85 3.03 -10.39
CA ASN A 176 -11.03 3.84 -10.07
C ASN A 176 -11.45 4.62 -11.32
N ASP A 177 -12.56 4.21 -11.91
CA ASP A 177 -13.17 4.92 -13.03
C ASP A 177 -14.11 6.00 -12.51
N ALA A 178 -13.57 7.20 -12.34
CA ALA A 178 -14.24 8.40 -11.86
C ALA A 178 -14.62 9.37 -12.99
N ARG A 179 -14.87 8.87 -14.21
CA ARG A 179 -15.23 9.71 -15.35
C ARG A 179 -16.60 10.37 -15.17
N THR A 180 -17.55 9.68 -14.56
CA THR A 180 -18.95 10.14 -14.47
C THR A 180 -19.37 10.61 -13.08
N LEU A 181 -18.78 10.05 -12.02
CA LEU A 181 -19.16 10.34 -10.64
C LEU A 181 -17.99 10.08 -9.68
N ASN A 182 -18.14 10.51 -8.42
CA ASN A 182 -17.19 10.15 -7.37
C ASN A 182 -17.36 8.67 -7.02
N VAL A 183 -16.27 7.91 -7.05
CA VAL A 183 -16.28 6.46 -6.81
C VAL A 183 -15.45 6.09 -5.59
N ALA A 184 -15.85 5.01 -4.93
CA ALA A 184 -15.03 4.43 -3.85
C ALA A 184 -14.91 2.92 -3.96
N ALA A 185 -13.73 2.42 -3.58
CA ALA A 185 -13.38 1.01 -3.54
C ALA A 185 -12.78 0.62 -2.19
N GLN A 186 -13.17 -0.55 -1.68
CA GLN A 186 -12.65 -1.10 -0.43
C GLN A 186 -12.15 -2.55 -0.62
N PRO A 187 -11.09 -2.76 -1.43
CA PRO A 187 -10.58 -4.11 -1.64
C PRO A 187 -9.97 -4.67 -0.35
N ARG A 188 -10.26 -5.96 -0.09
CA ARG A 188 -9.69 -6.74 1.00
C ARG A 188 -8.94 -7.92 0.44
N ASN A 189 -7.62 -7.94 0.63
CA ASN A 189 -6.74 -8.97 0.09
C ASN A 189 -6.19 -9.83 1.23
N LEU A 190 -6.16 -11.14 1.05
CA LEU A 190 -5.52 -12.09 1.94
C LEU A 190 -4.59 -13.00 1.14
N ILE A 191 -3.33 -12.99 1.50
CA ILE A 191 -2.25 -13.69 0.80
C ILE A 191 -1.58 -14.63 1.79
N VAL A 192 -1.65 -15.92 1.52
CA VAL A 192 -1.06 -16.98 2.35
C VAL A 192 0.02 -17.67 1.54
N VAL A 193 1.26 -17.60 2.01
CA VAL A 193 2.43 -18.20 1.34
C VAL A 193 2.97 -19.33 2.20
N GLY A 194 3.00 -20.52 1.63
CA GLY A 194 3.47 -21.74 2.26
C GLY A 194 4.96 -21.78 2.51
N LYS A 195 5.43 -22.81 3.23
CA LYS A 195 6.85 -22.97 3.57
C LYS A 195 7.72 -23.19 2.33
N HIS A 196 8.97 -22.69 2.39
CA HIS A 196 9.95 -22.86 1.31
C HIS A 196 9.41 -22.41 -0.07
N SER A 197 8.55 -21.41 -0.10
CA SER A 197 7.90 -20.93 -1.33
C SER A 197 8.34 -19.52 -1.68
N GLU A 198 8.25 -19.18 -2.96
CA GLU A 198 8.63 -17.87 -3.48
C GLU A 198 7.53 -17.29 -4.37
N VAL A 199 7.23 -15.99 -4.19
CA VAL A 199 6.23 -15.28 -5.00
C VAL A 199 6.53 -13.79 -5.09
N GLN A 200 6.24 -13.23 -6.26
CA GLN A 200 6.24 -11.78 -6.50
C GLN A 200 4.81 -11.28 -6.69
N ILE A 201 4.41 -10.25 -5.95
CA ILE A 201 3.07 -9.69 -5.97
C ILE A 201 3.15 -8.17 -6.13
N ALA A 202 2.43 -7.64 -7.10
CA ALA A 202 2.33 -6.21 -7.33
C ALA A 202 0.87 -5.74 -7.22
N GLU A 203 0.64 -4.66 -6.46
CA GLU A 203 -0.60 -3.88 -6.44
C GLU A 203 -0.35 -2.56 -7.17
N ALA A 204 -1.09 -2.30 -8.25
CA ALA A 204 -1.00 -1.08 -9.02
C ALA A 204 -2.31 -0.31 -8.98
N PHE A 205 -2.29 0.91 -8.46
CA PHE A 205 -3.46 1.77 -8.27
C PHE A 205 -3.46 2.91 -9.29
N ARG A 206 -4.59 3.08 -9.96
CA ARG A 206 -4.81 4.11 -10.98
C ARG A 206 -6.20 4.73 -10.84
N SER A 207 -6.33 5.96 -11.33
CA SER A 207 -7.64 6.62 -11.49
C SER A 207 -7.81 7.08 -12.92
N LEU A 208 -9.05 7.06 -13.40
CA LEU A 208 -9.47 7.60 -14.69
C LEU A 208 -10.58 8.62 -14.46
N GLY A 209 -10.53 9.76 -15.17
CA GLY A 209 -11.53 10.82 -15.07
C GLY A 209 -11.19 11.91 -14.05
N GLU A 210 -12.11 12.90 -13.98
CA GLU A 210 -11.90 14.15 -13.27
C GLU A 210 -12.67 14.27 -11.93
N ASN A 211 -13.49 13.27 -11.58
CA ASN A 211 -14.17 13.24 -10.30
C ASN A 211 -13.28 12.66 -9.21
N ALA A 212 -13.69 12.79 -7.95
CA ALA A 212 -12.94 12.27 -6.84
C ALA A 212 -13.04 10.74 -6.75
N SER A 213 -11.97 10.11 -6.30
CA SER A 213 -11.96 8.69 -5.99
C SER A 213 -11.46 8.44 -4.57
N PHE A 214 -11.97 7.38 -3.93
CA PHE A 214 -11.53 6.95 -2.61
C PHE A 214 -11.18 5.46 -2.63
N THR A 215 -9.94 5.14 -2.34
CA THR A 215 -9.47 3.77 -2.14
C THR A 215 -9.14 3.55 -0.67
N ASN A 216 -9.83 2.58 -0.05
CA ASN A 216 -9.48 2.10 1.29
C ASN A 216 -9.14 0.62 1.18
N THR A 217 -7.86 0.29 1.02
CA THR A 217 -7.40 -1.10 0.82
C THR A 217 -6.78 -1.66 2.08
N VAL A 218 -7.04 -2.95 2.34
CA VAL A 218 -6.34 -3.72 3.37
C VAL A 218 -5.83 -5.02 2.76
N THR A 219 -4.51 -5.24 2.87
CA THR A 219 -3.83 -6.45 2.39
C THR A 219 -3.14 -7.14 3.56
N GLU A 220 -3.49 -8.39 3.80
CA GLU A 220 -2.88 -9.23 4.84
C GLU A 220 -1.97 -10.29 4.20
N PHE A 221 -0.73 -10.38 4.67
CA PHE A 221 0.23 -11.43 4.31
C PHE A 221 0.46 -12.36 5.49
N VAL A 222 0.37 -13.66 5.23
CA VAL A 222 0.81 -14.71 6.15
C VAL A 222 1.93 -15.47 5.45
N ILE A 223 3.14 -15.33 5.97
CA ILE A 223 4.37 -15.83 5.35
C ILE A 223 4.93 -16.94 6.23
N ALA A 224 4.93 -18.16 5.71
CA ALA A 224 5.40 -19.33 6.44
C ALA A 224 6.95 -19.38 6.49
N GLU A 225 7.46 -20.35 7.24
CA GLU A 225 8.90 -20.55 7.44
C GLU A 225 9.65 -20.76 6.11
N GLU A 226 10.80 -20.06 5.96
CA GLU A 226 11.68 -20.11 4.79
C GLU A 226 11.02 -19.65 3.47
N ALA A 227 9.89 -18.95 3.53
CA ALA A 227 9.29 -18.38 2.34
C ALA A 227 9.91 -17.02 1.99
N ASN A 228 9.98 -16.72 0.68
CA ASN A 228 10.49 -15.47 0.12
C ASN A 228 9.37 -14.73 -0.63
N VAL A 229 9.04 -13.53 -0.19
CA VAL A 229 7.93 -12.74 -0.76
C VAL A 229 8.42 -11.36 -1.16
N HIS A 230 8.25 -11.03 -2.43
CA HIS A 230 8.47 -9.67 -2.95
C HIS A 230 7.11 -9.00 -3.20
N TYR A 231 6.88 -7.90 -2.53
CA TYR A 231 5.67 -7.11 -2.64
C TYR A 231 5.95 -5.73 -3.21
N TYR A 232 5.23 -5.37 -4.24
CA TYR A 232 5.36 -4.08 -4.93
C TYR A 232 4.05 -3.32 -4.87
N LYS A 233 4.09 -2.07 -4.45
CA LYS A 233 2.93 -1.17 -4.48
C LYS A 233 3.25 0.04 -5.36
N VAL A 234 2.45 0.24 -6.40
CA VAL A 234 2.61 1.37 -7.33
C VAL A 234 1.34 2.21 -7.31
N GLN A 235 1.46 3.47 -6.93
CA GLN A 235 0.34 4.41 -6.86
C GLN A 235 0.57 5.56 -7.83
N ASN A 236 -0.31 5.65 -8.84
CA ASN A 236 -0.34 6.72 -9.81
C ASN A 236 -1.80 7.10 -10.07
N GLU A 237 -2.43 7.65 -9.05
CA GLU A 237 -3.83 8.05 -9.02
C GLU A 237 -3.97 9.55 -9.30
N SER A 238 -5.18 10.03 -9.55
CA SER A 238 -5.44 11.45 -9.84
C SER A 238 -5.17 12.36 -8.64
N GLU A 239 -5.02 13.66 -8.88
CA GLU A 239 -4.86 14.66 -7.81
C GLU A 239 -6.13 14.82 -6.95
N LYS A 240 -7.27 14.29 -7.39
CA LYS A 240 -8.53 14.27 -6.63
C LYS A 240 -8.76 12.95 -5.90
N SER A 241 -7.79 12.04 -5.94
CA SER A 241 -7.87 10.76 -5.24
C SER A 241 -7.56 10.89 -3.75
N TYR A 242 -8.23 10.05 -2.99
CA TYR A 242 -7.94 9.76 -1.59
C TYR A 242 -7.61 8.27 -1.49
N HIS A 243 -6.43 7.97 -1.01
CA HIS A 243 -5.99 6.59 -0.81
C HIS A 243 -5.57 6.37 0.64
N VAL A 244 -6.18 5.41 1.31
CA VAL A 244 -5.72 4.90 2.60
C VAL A 244 -5.49 3.40 2.46
N GLY A 245 -4.23 2.99 2.48
CA GLY A 245 -3.83 1.60 2.36
C GLY A 245 -3.22 1.07 3.65
N THR A 246 -3.62 -0.11 4.08
CA THR A 246 -3.00 -0.83 5.19
C THR A 246 -2.52 -2.19 4.70
N THR A 247 -1.23 -2.46 4.85
CA THR A 247 -0.61 -3.76 4.59
C THR A 247 -0.12 -4.31 5.93
N SER A 248 -0.59 -5.49 6.30
CA SER A 248 -0.21 -6.18 7.53
C SER A 248 0.44 -7.51 7.20
N VAL A 249 1.60 -7.79 7.80
CA VAL A 249 2.45 -8.94 7.47
C VAL A 249 2.78 -9.70 8.74
N LEU A 250 2.54 -11.00 8.74
CA LEU A 250 3.09 -11.93 9.73
C LEU A 250 4.17 -12.77 9.08
N GLN A 251 5.39 -12.70 9.60
CA GLN A 251 6.54 -13.47 9.15
C GLN A 251 6.90 -14.57 10.15
N ALA A 252 6.96 -15.81 9.67
CA ALA A 252 7.57 -16.92 10.40
C ALA A 252 9.10 -16.92 10.25
N GLY A 253 9.78 -17.89 10.89
CA GLY A 253 11.24 -17.96 10.93
C GLY A 253 11.89 -18.15 9.56
N LYS A 254 13.08 -17.57 9.39
CA LYS A 254 13.91 -17.63 8.17
C LYS A 254 13.22 -17.13 6.90
N SER A 255 12.04 -16.53 7.02
CA SER A 255 11.33 -15.94 5.88
C SER A 255 11.94 -14.59 5.49
N VAL A 256 11.80 -14.24 4.22
CA VAL A 256 12.19 -12.93 3.67
C VAL A 256 10.96 -12.24 3.12
N PHE A 257 10.73 -11.00 3.56
CA PHE A 257 9.71 -10.13 3.00
C PHE A 257 10.33 -8.84 2.53
N THR A 258 10.19 -8.54 1.25
CA THR A 258 10.68 -7.30 0.65
C THR A 258 9.49 -6.49 0.11
N ALA A 259 9.24 -5.33 0.70
CA ALA A 259 8.20 -4.41 0.27
C ALA A 259 8.79 -3.18 -0.43
N ASN A 260 8.32 -2.89 -1.65
CA ASN A 260 8.71 -1.71 -2.41
C ASN A 260 7.46 -0.88 -2.73
N THR A 261 7.40 0.35 -2.26
CA THR A 261 6.26 1.24 -2.48
C THR A 261 6.70 2.48 -3.26
N VAL A 262 6.05 2.73 -4.40
CA VAL A 262 6.23 3.98 -5.16
C VAL A 262 4.91 4.72 -5.24
N THR A 263 4.86 5.93 -4.65
CA THR A 263 3.75 6.87 -4.80
C THR A 263 4.19 7.97 -5.75
N ALA A 264 3.86 7.80 -7.02
CA ALA A 264 4.17 8.78 -8.05
C ALA A 264 3.14 9.92 -8.08
N ASN A 265 1.87 9.62 -7.85
CA ASN A 265 0.79 10.60 -7.90
C ASN A 265 -0.37 10.20 -6.98
N GLY A 266 -1.20 11.19 -6.57
CA GLY A 266 -2.35 11.02 -5.71
C GLY A 266 -2.62 12.30 -4.91
N GLY A 267 -3.89 12.67 -4.72
CA GLY A 267 -4.26 13.90 -3.99
C GLY A 267 -3.92 13.81 -2.50
N PHE A 268 -4.43 12.77 -1.87
CA PHE A 268 -4.13 12.39 -0.49
C PHE A 268 -3.83 10.90 -0.45
N VAL A 269 -2.63 10.53 -0.05
CA VAL A 269 -2.21 9.14 0.07
C VAL A 269 -1.70 8.87 1.48
N ARG A 270 -2.24 7.84 2.13
CA ARG A 270 -1.72 7.28 3.37
C ARG A 270 -1.43 5.80 3.21
N ASN A 271 -0.18 5.40 3.42
CA ASN A 271 0.26 4.01 3.44
C ASN A 271 0.64 3.61 4.87
N ASN A 272 0.02 2.54 5.37
CA ASN A 272 0.42 1.91 6.62
C ASN A 272 0.99 0.52 6.28
N LEU A 273 2.23 0.25 6.65
CA LEU A 273 2.88 -1.03 6.52
C LEU A 273 3.26 -1.56 7.90
N ASN A 274 2.60 -2.62 8.34
CA ASN A 274 2.81 -3.22 9.65
C ASN A 274 3.37 -4.63 9.48
N ILE A 275 4.58 -4.86 9.99
CA ILE A 275 5.27 -6.15 9.89
C ILE A 275 5.49 -6.68 11.30
N LYS A 276 4.98 -7.88 11.58
CA LYS A 276 5.33 -8.64 12.79
C LYS A 276 6.26 -9.78 12.41
N ILE A 277 7.47 -9.72 12.92
CA ILE A 277 8.46 -10.79 12.79
C ILE A 277 8.30 -11.74 13.99
N ASP A 278 7.60 -12.86 13.77
CA ASP A 278 7.23 -13.82 14.82
C ASP A 278 8.03 -15.14 14.69
N GLY A 279 9.20 -15.08 14.09
CA GLY A 279 10.12 -16.20 13.97
C GLY A 279 11.58 -15.77 13.93
N GLU A 280 12.49 -16.68 14.23
CA GLU A 280 13.92 -16.41 14.24
C GLU A 280 14.52 -16.34 12.82
N TYR A 281 15.58 -15.57 12.66
CA TYR A 281 16.35 -15.44 11.40
C TYR A 281 15.53 -14.90 10.22
N ALA A 282 14.42 -14.22 10.49
CA ALA A 282 13.63 -13.59 9.44
C ALA A 282 14.21 -12.23 9.02
N GLU A 283 13.94 -11.84 7.78
CA GLU A 283 14.40 -10.57 7.21
C GLU A 283 13.23 -9.79 6.62
N ALA A 284 13.12 -8.52 7.01
CA ALA A 284 12.15 -7.57 6.46
C ALA A 284 12.85 -6.39 5.79
N ASN A 285 12.64 -6.21 4.49
CA ASN A 285 13.19 -5.10 3.72
C ASN A 285 12.07 -4.18 3.23
N MET A 286 12.17 -2.89 3.49
CA MET A 286 11.16 -1.89 3.14
C MET A 286 11.79 -0.74 2.37
N PHE A 287 11.32 -0.53 1.15
CA PHE A 287 11.77 0.56 0.29
C PHE A 287 10.60 1.41 -0.14
N GLY A 288 10.73 2.73 -0.04
CA GLY A 288 9.67 3.65 -0.42
C GLY A 288 10.20 4.85 -1.21
N LEU A 289 9.48 5.23 -2.27
CA LEU A 289 9.70 6.46 -3.01
C LEU A 289 8.38 7.20 -3.17
N TYR A 290 8.35 8.48 -2.85
CA TYR A 290 7.18 9.32 -3.04
C TYR A 290 7.58 10.68 -3.64
N ILE A 291 6.78 11.09 -4.66
CA ILE A 291 7.09 12.26 -5.47
C ILE A 291 5.85 13.18 -5.53
N PRO A 292 5.40 13.73 -4.39
CA PRO A 292 4.26 14.63 -4.40
C PRO A 292 4.62 15.99 -5.00
N ASN A 293 3.68 16.56 -5.76
CA ASN A 293 3.76 17.88 -6.35
C ASN A 293 2.50 18.70 -6.06
N GLY A 294 2.51 19.99 -6.34
CA GLY A 294 1.36 20.86 -6.18
C GLY A 294 0.87 20.92 -4.74
N LYS A 295 -0.33 20.44 -4.45
CA LYS A 295 -0.92 20.36 -3.09
C LYS A 295 -1.09 18.92 -2.59
N GLN A 296 -0.44 17.98 -3.24
CA GLN A 296 -0.51 16.57 -2.89
C GLN A 296 0.03 16.32 -1.49
N HIS A 297 -0.56 15.34 -0.82
CA HIS A 297 -0.18 14.91 0.52
C HIS A 297 0.12 13.40 0.51
N VAL A 298 1.36 13.03 0.87
CA VAL A 298 1.75 11.62 0.97
C VAL A 298 2.27 11.34 2.36
N ASP A 299 1.66 10.38 3.03
CA ASP A 299 1.95 9.98 4.41
C ASP A 299 2.27 8.48 4.45
N ASN A 300 3.51 8.14 4.82
CA ASN A 300 3.96 6.76 4.97
C ASN A 300 4.20 6.44 6.45
N HIS A 301 3.48 5.45 6.95
CA HIS A 301 3.66 4.89 8.28
C HIS A 301 4.15 3.46 8.17
N THR A 302 5.24 3.16 8.87
CA THR A 302 5.78 1.81 8.96
C THR A 302 5.88 1.38 10.41
N VAL A 303 5.61 0.11 10.67
CA VAL A 303 5.79 -0.52 11.97
C VAL A 303 6.46 -1.86 11.74
N VAL A 304 7.61 -2.08 12.37
CA VAL A 304 8.25 -3.40 12.45
C VAL A 304 8.29 -3.84 13.89
N ASP A 305 7.63 -4.94 14.21
CA ASP A 305 7.61 -5.55 15.54
C ASP A 305 8.47 -6.82 15.54
N HIS A 306 9.69 -6.71 16.04
CA HIS A 306 10.58 -7.84 16.26
C HIS A 306 10.17 -8.56 17.55
N ALA A 307 9.51 -9.71 17.41
CA ALA A 307 9.04 -10.52 18.54
C ALA A 307 9.95 -11.70 18.87
N LYS A 308 10.90 -12.07 17.97
CA LYS A 308 11.81 -13.21 18.11
C LYS A 308 13.26 -12.83 17.82
N PRO A 309 14.24 -13.57 18.35
CA PRO A 309 15.65 -13.22 18.22
C PRO A 309 16.20 -13.44 16.81
N ASN A 310 17.43 -12.93 16.58
CA ASN A 310 18.26 -13.14 15.39
C ASN A 310 17.65 -12.62 14.07
N SER A 311 16.72 -11.67 14.10
CA SER A 311 16.05 -11.17 12.90
C SER A 311 16.56 -9.80 12.48
N ASN A 312 16.38 -9.47 11.19
CA ASN A 312 16.86 -8.22 10.60
C ASN A 312 15.72 -7.43 9.98
N SER A 313 15.82 -6.09 10.06
CA SER A 313 14.99 -5.21 9.24
C SER A 313 15.78 -4.03 8.68
N ASN A 314 15.54 -3.72 7.40
CA ASN A 314 16.14 -2.59 6.70
C ASN A 314 15.06 -1.73 6.08
N GLU A 315 15.11 -0.43 6.33
CA GLU A 315 14.13 0.51 5.81
C GLU A 315 14.81 1.70 5.15
N LEU A 316 14.43 1.97 3.89
CA LEU A 316 14.85 3.15 3.15
C LEU A 316 13.65 3.81 2.47
N TYR A 317 13.25 4.97 2.96
CA TYR A 317 12.27 5.83 2.32
C TYR A 317 12.92 7.08 1.74
N LYS A 318 12.51 7.47 0.52
CA LYS A 318 12.99 8.65 -0.18
C LYS A 318 11.82 9.52 -0.65
N GLY A 319 11.87 10.80 -0.31
CA GLY A 319 10.87 11.80 -0.73
C GLY A 319 11.47 12.85 -1.66
N ILE A 320 10.76 13.15 -2.74
CA ILE A 320 11.06 14.26 -3.65
C ILE A 320 9.84 15.16 -3.67
N LEU A 321 9.91 16.31 -3.00
CA LEU A 321 8.76 17.16 -2.76
C LEU A 321 8.84 18.46 -3.56
N LYS A 322 7.74 18.80 -4.26
CA LYS A 322 7.67 19.95 -5.13
C LYS A 322 6.38 20.76 -4.92
N GLY A 323 6.37 22.01 -5.34
CA GLY A 323 5.23 22.91 -5.18
C GLY A 323 4.93 23.19 -3.70
N LYS A 324 3.68 22.99 -3.29
CA LYS A 324 3.18 23.12 -1.90
C LYS A 324 2.83 21.76 -1.30
N SER A 325 3.50 20.74 -1.76
CA SER A 325 3.22 19.36 -1.34
C SER A 325 3.69 19.09 0.10
N THR A 326 3.07 18.10 0.71
CA THR A 326 3.42 17.65 2.06
C THR A 326 3.79 16.18 2.05
N GLY A 327 4.95 15.86 2.58
CA GLY A 327 5.36 14.50 2.90
C GLY A 327 5.30 14.25 4.40
N VAL A 328 4.91 13.05 4.77
CA VAL A 328 4.98 12.55 6.16
C VAL A 328 5.63 11.18 6.14
N PHE A 329 6.55 10.97 7.05
CA PHE A 329 7.13 9.67 7.33
C PHE A 329 7.11 9.41 8.84
N ASN A 330 6.45 8.35 9.25
CA ASN A 330 6.41 7.91 10.65
C ASN A 330 6.79 6.42 10.68
N GLY A 331 8.03 6.14 11.07
CA GLY A 331 8.54 4.78 11.14
C GLY A 331 8.75 4.36 12.59
N LYS A 332 8.21 3.21 12.99
CA LYS A 332 8.36 2.64 14.32
C LYS A 332 9.00 1.26 14.26
N ILE A 333 9.97 1.04 15.12
CA ILE A 333 10.58 -0.27 15.30
C ILE A 333 10.40 -0.64 16.78
N PHE A 334 9.72 -1.77 17.01
CA PHE A 334 9.60 -2.40 18.33
C PHE A 334 10.55 -3.59 18.39
N VAL A 335 11.37 -3.66 19.43
CA VAL A 335 12.25 -4.81 19.69
C VAL A 335 11.88 -5.36 21.05
N ARG A 336 11.16 -6.48 21.06
CA ARG A 336 10.64 -7.10 22.28
C ARG A 336 11.79 -7.67 23.11
N GLU A 337 11.54 -7.91 24.40
CA GLU A 337 12.55 -8.37 25.36
C GLU A 337 13.28 -9.64 24.87
N ASP A 338 12.52 -10.60 24.31
CA ASP A 338 13.07 -11.85 23.79
C ASP A 338 13.76 -11.70 22.43
N ALA A 339 13.60 -10.57 21.72
CA ALA A 339 14.14 -10.34 20.38
C ALA A 339 15.62 -9.93 20.39
N GLN A 340 16.43 -10.71 21.09
CA GLN A 340 17.88 -10.50 21.17
C GLN A 340 18.54 -10.68 19.81
N LYS A 341 19.69 -10.02 19.58
CA LYS A 341 20.47 -10.05 18.35
C LYS A 341 19.72 -9.52 17.13
N THR A 342 18.72 -8.69 17.36
CA THR A 342 18.04 -7.93 16.31
C THR A 342 18.99 -6.89 15.71
N ASN A 343 19.02 -6.81 14.35
CA ASN A 343 19.60 -5.69 13.63
C ASN A 343 18.48 -4.95 12.88
N ALA A 344 18.24 -3.69 13.23
CA ALA A 344 17.15 -2.91 12.66
C ALA A 344 17.63 -1.51 12.27
N PHE A 345 17.57 -1.22 10.97
CA PHE A 345 18.06 0.04 10.40
C PHE A 345 16.93 0.76 9.66
N GLN A 346 16.71 2.04 10.00
CA GLN A 346 15.70 2.88 9.38
C GLN A 346 16.34 4.15 8.83
N SER A 347 16.10 4.44 7.56
CA SER A 347 16.58 5.65 6.89
C SER A 347 15.47 6.31 6.10
N CYS A 348 15.27 7.62 6.33
CA CYS A 348 14.36 8.45 5.53
C CYS A 348 15.13 9.67 5.00
N LYS A 349 15.22 9.80 3.67
CA LYS A 349 15.94 10.88 3.00
C LYS A 349 14.98 11.68 2.13
N ASN A 350 15.00 13.00 2.24
CA ASN A 350 14.06 13.85 1.52
C ASN A 350 14.78 15.01 0.85
N VAL A 351 14.36 15.33 -0.37
CA VAL A 351 14.81 16.49 -1.14
C VAL A 351 13.61 17.40 -1.38
N LEU A 352 13.70 18.64 -0.94
CA LEU A 352 12.73 19.70 -1.20
C LEU A 352 13.16 20.48 -2.43
N LEU A 353 12.37 20.39 -3.49
CA LEU A 353 12.63 21.10 -4.76
C LEU A 353 11.94 22.48 -4.80
N SER A 354 11.10 22.79 -3.82
CA SER A 354 10.37 24.07 -3.69
C SER A 354 10.36 24.56 -2.25
N GLU A 355 10.34 25.85 -2.04
CA GLU A 355 10.34 26.50 -0.72
C GLU A 355 9.06 26.22 0.08
N ASP A 356 7.91 26.10 -0.60
CA ASP A 356 6.61 25.83 0.02
C ASP A 356 6.37 24.34 0.31
N ALA A 357 7.26 23.45 -0.14
CA ALA A 357 7.16 22.02 0.15
C ALA A 357 7.53 21.76 1.62
N SER A 358 6.82 20.83 2.25
CA SER A 358 7.05 20.50 3.66
C SER A 358 7.20 19.01 3.91
N MET A 359 8.10 18.64 4.83
CA MET A 359 8.33 17.27 5.25
C MET A 359 8.25 17.14 6.77
N ASN A 360 7.48 16.16 7.24
CA ASN A 360 7.37 15.80 8.64
C ASN A 360 7.89 14.38 8.84
N THR A 361 8.96 14.24 9.61
CA THR A 361 9.57 12.93 9.91
C THR A 361 9.49 12.62 11.39
N LYS A 362 9.08 11.40 11.72
CA LYS A 362 8.96 10.91 13.10
C LYS A 362 9.46 9.46 13.19
N PRO A 363 10.78 9.23 13.16
CA PRO A 363 11.32 7.90 13.40
C PRO A 363 11.30 7.58 14.91
N GLN A 364 10.91 6.36 15.27
CA GLN A 364 10.81 5.90 16.65
C GLN A 364 11.43 4.52 16.83
N LEU A 365 12.16 4.34 17.93
CA LEU A 365 12.69 3.05 18.37
C LEU A 365 12.20 2.79 19.80
N GLU A 366 11.54 1.66 19.99
CA GLU A 366 11.13 1.18 21.32
C GLU A 366 11.78 -0.19 21.54
N ILE A 367 12.84 -0.21 22.35
CA ILE A 367 13.73 -1.36 22.47
C ILE A 367 13.73 -1.83 23.92
N TRP A 368 13.35 -3.09 24.12
CA TRP A 368 13.37 -3.76 25.43
C TRP A 368 14.47 -4.83 25.52
N ALA A 369 15.05 -5.26 24.40
CA ALA A 369 16.18 -6.21 24.37
C ALA A 369 17.52 -5.49 24.58
N ASP A 370 18.52 -6.21 25.16
CA ASP A 370 19.82 -5.64 25.52
C ASP A 370 20.87 -5.78 24.42
N ASP A 371 20.93 -6.93 23.73
CA ASP A 371 21.93 -7.24 22.70
C ASP A 371 21.39 -7.05 21.30
N VAL A 372 21.37 -5.79 20.84
CA VAL A 372 20.82 -5.41 19.55
C VAL A 372 21.66 -4.34 18.84
N LYS A 373 21.47 -4.20 17.51
CA LYS A 373 22.03 -3.13 16.69
C LYS A 373 20.90 -2.41 15.98
N CYS A 374 20.45 -1.31 16.56
CA CYS A 374 19.35 -0.52 16.02
C CYS A 374 19.78 0.92 15.78
N SER A 375 19.41 1.46 14.64
CA SER A 375 19.61 2.88 14.34
C SER A 375 18.51 3.42 13.45
N HIS A 376 18.26 4.73 13.59
CA HIS A 376 17.44 5.46 12.67
C HIS A 376 18.13 6.77 12.24
N GLY A 377 17.80 7.24 11.04
CA GLY A 377 18.29 8.50 10.54
C GLY A 377 17.32 9.15 9.56
N THR A 378 17.12 10.45 9.70
CA THR A 378 16.33 11.21 8.75
C THR A 378 17.11 12.42 8.25
N THR A 379 16.99 12.71 6.96
CA THR A 379 17.55 13.92 6.36
C THR A 379 16.48 14.59 5.51
N THR A 380 16.40 15.90 5.61
CA THR A 380 15.59 16.72 4.74
C THR A 380 16.43 17.93 4.31
N GLY A 381 16.62 18.10 3.02
CA GLY A 381 17.47 19.14 2.48
C GLY A 381 17.11 19.50 1.04
N GLN A 382 18.02 20.19 0.39
CA GLN A 382 17.96 20.57 -1.02
C GLN A 382 18.95 19.73 -1.83
N LEU A 383 18.91 19.83 -3.16
CA LEU A 383 19.95 19.26 -4.01
C LEU A 383 21.31 19.88 -3.68
N ASN A 384 22.36 19.09 -3.81
CA ASN A 384 23.72 19.52 -3.53
C ASN A 384 24.17 20.59 -4.55
N ASP A 385 24.42 21.81 -4.07
CA ASP A 385 24.82 22.95 -4.90
C ASP A 385 26.19 22.74 -5.57
N ASP A 386 27.13 22.07 -4.91
CA ASP A 386 28.43 21.76 -5.50
C ASP A 386 28.30 20.79 -6.68
N ALA A 387 27.42 19.78 -6.55
CA ALA A 387 27.12 18.86 -7.63
C ALA A 387 26.45 19.58 -8.81
N LEU A 388 25.49 20.47 -8.52
CA LEU A 388 24.85 21.30 -9.54
C LEU A 388 25.87 22.20 -10.26
N PHE A 389 26.72 22.89 -9.51
CA PHE A 389 27.78 23.75 -10.05
C PHE A 389 28.74 22.93 -10.94
N TYR A 390 29.18 21.76 -10.47
CA TYR A 390 30.08 20.90 -11.23
C TYR A 390 29.48 20.48 -12.57
N MET A 391 28.21 20.09 -12.59
CA MET A 391 27.51 19.72 -13.83
C MET A 391 27.36 20.90 -14.80
N GLN A 392 27.02 22.08 -14.27
CA GLN A 392 26.93 23.31 -15.06
C GLN A 392 28.31 23.73 -15.64
N ALA A 393 29.39 23.57 -14.89
CA ALA A 393 30.75 23.83 -15.37
C ALA A 393 31.17 22.87 -16.52
N ARG A 394 30.47 21.75 -16.69
CA ARG A 394 30.62 20.79 -17.82
C ARG A 394 29.65 21.05 -18.97
N GLY A 395 28.92 22.17 -18.94
CA GLY A 395 28.01 22.58 -20.02
C GLY A 395 26.60 21.99 -19.93
N ILE A 396 26.24 21.33 -18.82
CA ILE A 396 24.88 20.83 -18.58
C ILE A 396 24.02 21.99 -18.06
N SER A 397 22.83 22.19 -18.65
CA SER A 397 21.92 23.25 -18.17
C SER A 397 21.52 23.02 -16.71
N LYS A 398 21.15 24.09 -16.01
CA LYS A 398 20.72 23.98 -14.59
C LYS A 398 19.54 23.03 -14.43
N ASP A 399 18.55 23.10 -15.29
CA ASP A 399 17.35 22.28 -15.21
C ASP A 399 17.66 20.81 -15.49
N THR A 400 18.46 20.52 -16.52
CA THR A 400 18.94 19.17 -16.81
C THR A 400 19.77 18.61 -15.64
N ALA A 401 20.65 19.41 -15.04
CA ALA A 401 21.47 18.97 -13.91
C ALA A 401 20.59 18.64 -12.69
N ARG A 402 19.57 19.48 -12.39
CA ARG A 402 18.60 19.20 -11.34
C ARG A 402 17.84 17.90 -11.60
N ALA A 403 17.33 17.71 -12.80
CA ALA A 403 16.61 16.49 -13.20
C ALA A 403 17.47 15.25 -13.02
N LEU A 404 18.71 15.25 -13.50
CA LEU A 404 19.64 14.13 -13.39
C LEU A 404 19.97 13.78 -11.93
N LEU A 405 20.22 14.77 -11.07
CA LEU A 405 20.47 14.55 -9.64
C LEU A 405 19.22 13.98 -8.93
N THR A 406 18.05 14.46 -9.32
CA THR A 406 16.78 13.99 -8.75
C THR A 406 16.49 12.55 -9.18
N LEU A 407 16.74 12.20 -10.45
CA LEU A 407 16.64 10.82 -10.95
C LEU A 407 17.62 9.89 -10.23
N ALA A 408 18.88 10.30 -10.09
CA ALA A 408 19.89 9.54 -9.36
C ALA A 408 19.49 9.33 -7.88
N PHE A 409 18.83 10.31 -7.27
CA PHE A 409 18.31 10.16 -5.91
C PHE A 409 17.18 9.12 -5.84
N ALA A 410 16.29 9.05 -6.83
CA ALA A 410 15.18 8.08 -6.88
C ALA A 410 15.67 6.65 -7.17
N GLN A 411 16.78 6.49 -7.91
CA GLN A 411 17.22 5.23 -8.48
C GLN A 411 17.44 4.12 -7.46
N ASP A 412 17.93 4.44 -6.26
CA ASP A 412 18.17 3.43 -5.20
C ASP A 412 16.92 2.63 -4.82
N VAL A 413 15.73 3.22 -4.94
CA VAL A 413 14.46 2.54 -4.67
C VAL A 413 13.92 1.85 -5.93
N ILE A 414 14.04 2.49 -7.10
CA ILE A 414 13.59 1.92 -8.38
C ILE A 414 14.34 0.61 -8.67
N ASP A 415 15.63 0.55 -8.36
CA ASP A 415 16.47 -0.63 -8.59
C ASP A 415 16.06 -1.86 -7.76
N LYS A 416 15.22 -1.65 -6.75
CA LYS A 416 14.68 -2.75 -5.92
C LYS A 416 13.46 -3.44 -6.55
N PHE A 417 12.96 -2.93 -7.67
CA PHE A 417 11.91 -3.60 -8.43
C PHE A 417 12.52 -4.66 -9.36
N GLU A 418 12.06 -5.89 -9.23
CA GLU A 418 12.54 -7.03 -10.02
C GLU A 418 11.62 -7.37 -11.19
N ILE A 419 10.33 -7.00 -11.12
CA ILE A 419 9.42 -7.12 -12.25
C ILE A 419 9.81 -6.08 -13.29
N VAL A 420 10.49 -6.52 -14.34
CA VAL A 420 11.12 -5.65 -15.34
C VAL A 420 10.15 -4.64 -15.94
N ALA A 421 8.96 -5.08 -16.37
CA ALA A 421 7.95 -4.21 -16.95
C ALA A 421 7.50 -3.08 -15.99
N ILE A 422 7.38 -3.38 -14.69
CA ILE A 422 7.03 -2.36 -13.68
C ILE A 422 8.21 -1.42 -13.45
N LYS A 423 9.43 -1.94 -13.41
CA LYS A 423 10.65 -1.12 -13.24
C LYS A 423 10.80 -0.11 -14.38
N GLU A 424 10.68 -0.58 -15.63
CA GLU A 424 10.76 0.26 -16.84
C GLU A 424 9.64 1.33 -16.83
N TYR A 425 8.40 0.91 -16.56
CA TYR A 425 7.28 1.84 -16.43
C TYR A 425 7.54 2.93 -15.38
N LEU A 426 8.08 2.57 -14.21
CA LEU A 426 8.41 3.53 -13.15
C LEU A 426 9.54 4.48 -13.57
N GLN A 427 10.55 3.99 -14.27
CA GLN A 427 11.65 4.83 -14.78
C GLN A 427 11.12 5.89 -15.74
N GLU A 428 10.25 5.51 -16.69
CA GLU A 428 9.61 6.45 -17.62
C GLU A 428 8.72 7.45 -16.86
N LEU A 429 7.80 6.97 -16.03
CA LEU A 429 6.87 7.80 -15.26
C LEU A 429 7.58 8.84 -14.40
N ILE A 430 8.63 8.43 -13.69
CA ILE A 430 9.39 9.31 -12.79
C ILE A 430 10.22 10.30 -13.60
N THR A 431 10.79 9.85 -14.72
CA THR A 431 11.54 10.72 -15.64
C THR A 431 10.63 11.82 -16.18
N GLU A 432 9.47 11.46 -16.73
CA GLU A 432 8.48 12.44 -17.20
C GLU A 432 8.11 13.43 -16.10
N LYS A 433 7.79 12.92 -14.91
CA LYS A 433 7.37 13.76 -13.78
C LYS A 433 8.45 14.74 -13.30
N ILE A 434 9.70 14.38 -13.44
CA ILE A 434 10.83 15.24 -13.05
C ILE A 434 11.13 16.28 -14.14
N TYR A 435 10.95 15.95 -15.43
CA TYR A 435 11.23 16.85 -16.55
C TYR A 435 10.06 17.75 -16.96
N GLN A 436 8.80 17.42 -16.57
CA GLN A 436 7.62 18.21 -16.95
C GLN A 436 7.48 19.55 -16.26
N ASP A 437 8.49 20.02 -15.60
CA ASP A 437 8.57 21.30 -14.88
C ASP A 437 9.84 22.09 -15.23
#